data_3492abcf1288ff27e346bdb8b55e7a10
#
_entry.id   3492abcf1288ff27e346bdb8b55e7a10
#
_cell.length_a   1.000
_cell.length_b   1.000
_cell.length_c   1.000
_cell.angle_alpha   90.00
_cell.angle_beta   90.00
_cell.angle_gamma   90.00
#
_symmetry.space_group_name_H-M   'P 1'
#
loop_
_entity.id
_entity.type
_entity.pdbx_description
1 polymer ?
#
loop_
_entity_poly.entity_id
_entity_poly.type
_entity_poly.pdbx_seq_one_letter_code
_entity_poly.pdbx_strand_id
1 'polypeptide(L)'
;MFDFIKKRKQAPDADQSEKPAGTPDPEAASTADEAGEAATAENPARQETQEKPTGFFGRLKQGLSRTRNNLADGLNSLLSGKREIDPELLEDIETQLLSADLGIEATDHIIGALTVRLKRKQLKDPQALMDSLQQELRELLSPCTAPLQIDTSQKPWVMLVVGVNGVGKTTTIGKLTQRLQNEGKSVMLAAGDTFRAAAVEQLVVWGERNKVPVISQATGSDSASVIYDAYQSARARNIDVLIADTAGRLHNKSNLMQELEKIVRVLKKQDESVPHETMLVLDATTGQNALSQARSFNDCVKLSGITLTKLDGTAKGGMVFAIAKELQLPIRFIGVGEQLDDLRPFDANEFVTALFDPGD
;
A
#
# COMPACT_ATOMS: atom_id res chain seq x y z
N MET A 1 34.28 28.84 -47.06
CA MET A 1 35.62 29.43 -46.84
C MET A 1 36.30 28.55 -45.80
N PHE A 2 37.28 27.72 -46.32
CA PHE A 2 38.33 26.94 -45.66
C PHE A 2 37.86 25.89 -44.65
N ASP A 3 37.76 24.55 -44.91
CA ASP A 3 38.75 23.57 -45.41
C ASP A 3 40.07 23.52 -44.64
N PHE A 4 40.40 22.36 -44.06
CA PHE A 4 41.67 21.65 -44.10
C PHE A 4 41.68 20.48 -43.07
N ILE A 5 41.50 19.22 -43.49
CA ILE A 5 42.48 18.18 -43.93
C ILE A 5 43.08 17.36 -42.76
N LYS A 6 42.65 16.08 -42.74
CA LYS A 6 43.36 14.80 -42.70
C LYS A 6 44.79 14.74 -42.13
N LYS A 7 45.02 13.72 -41.24
CA LYS A 7 45.98 12.66 -41.55
C LYS A 7 45.95 11.47 -40.58
N ARG A 8 45.81 10.34 -41.15
CA ARG A 8 46.10 8.93 -40.79
C ARG A 8 47.58 8.71 -40.41
N LYS A 9 47.83 7.67 -39.55
CA LYS A 9 48.85 6.63 -39.63
C LYS A 9 48.65 5.71 -38.44
N GLN A 10 48.27 4.47 -38.57
CA GLN A 10 48.93 3.20 -38.95
C GLN A 10 49.88 2.67 -37.91
N ALA A 11 49.56 1.40 -37.47
CA ALA A 11 50.29 0.50 -36.64
C ALA A 11 51.64 0.00 -37.28
N PRO A 12 52.52 -0.75 -36.60
CA PRO A 12 52.54 -2.19 -36.85
C PRO A 12 52.81 -3.09 -35.58
N ASP A 13 52.30 -4.21 -35.62
CA ASP A 13 52.58 -5.63 -35.60
C ASP A 13 53.84 -6.20 -34.92
N ALA A 14 53.59 -7.44 -34.41
CA ALA A 14 54.46 -8.61 -34.25
C ALA A 14 55.23 -8.66 -32.90
N ASP A 15 55.46 -9.76 -32.24
CA ASP A 15 55.30 -11.22 -32.51
C ASP A 15 55.72 -11.99 -31.26
N GLN A 16 55.19 -13.24 -31.11
CA GLN A 16 55.73 -14.46 -30.55
C GLN A 16 56.07 -14.65 -29.06
N SER A 17 55.46 -15.58 -28.49
CA SER A 17 55.80 -16.99 -28.12
C SER A 17 56.19 -17.09 -26.65
N GLU A 18 55.77 -18.03 -25.84
CA GLU A 18 55.75 -19.47 -25.83
C GLU A 18 55.06 -20.01 -24.57
N LYS A 19 54.35 -21.10 -24.72
CA LYS A 19 54.02 -22.10 -23.70
C LYS A 19 55.28 -22.97 -23.47
N PRO A 20 55.44 -23.82 -22.40
CA PRO A 20 54.43 -24.76 -21.92
C PRO A 20 54.53 -25.23 -20.43
N ALA A 21 53.48 -25.90 -20.00
CA ALA A 21 53.34 -27.19 -19.29
C ALA A 21 53.93 -27.44 -17.89
N GLY A 22 53.09 -28.10 -17.09
CA GLY A 22 53.52 -28.95 -16.01
C GLY A 22 52.51 -29.15 -14.87
N THR A 23 51.54 -30.04 -15.05
CA THR A 23 50.99 -30.88 -13.99
C THR A 23 52.03 -31.95 -13.59
N PRO A 24 52.01 -32.50 -12.35
CA PRO A 24 51.14 -33.60 -12.01
C PRO A 24 50.64 -33.68 -10.55
N ASP A 25 49.51 -34.27 -10.34
CA ASP A 25 49.16 -35.15 -9.22
C ASP A 25 50.08 -36.37 -9.16
N PRO A 26 50.12 -37.29 -8.12
CA PRO A 26 49.11 -37.68 -7.15
C PRO A 26 49.59 -38.22 -5.77
N GLU A 27 48.61 -38.73 -4.95
CA GLU A 27 48.70 -39.84 -3.96
C GLU A 27 49.54 -39.63 -2.69
N ALA A 28 49.22 -40.10 -1.57
CA ALA A 28 48.33 -41.10 -0.98
C ALA A 28 48.48 -41.11 0.55
N ALA A 29 47.42 -41.55 1.20
CA ALA A 29 47.37 -42.48 2.34
C ALA A 29 47.99 -42.11 3.70
N SER A 30 47.24 -42.17 4.72
CA SER A 30 46.93 -43.23 5.64
C SER A 30 46.78 -42.79 7.09
N THR A 31 45.67 -43.18 7.62
CA THR A 31 45.38 -43.92 8.87
C THR A 31 45.58 -43.30 10.24
N ALA A 32 44.48 -43.48 10.92
CA ALA A 32 44.24 -44.05 12.26
C ALA A 32 43.94 -43.08 13.40
N ASP A 33 42.71 -43.27 13.88
CA ASP A 33 42.28 -43.57 15.25
C ASP A 33 42.52 -42.52 16.36
N GLU A 34 41.55 -42.11 17.03
CA GLU A 34 40.81 -42.66 18.18
C GLU A 34 39.83 -41.64 18.76
N ALA A 35 38.66 -42.17 19.00
CA ALA A 35 37.80 -42.07 20.20
C ALA A 35 37.45 -40.71 20.82
N GLY A 36 36.18 -40.46 20.80
CA GLY A 36 35.41 -40.23 22.00
C GLY A 36 35.19 -38.77 22.43
N GLU A 37 34.04 -38.24 22.15
CA GLU A 37 33.12 -37.81 23.20
C GLU A 37 31.87 -37.18 22.54
N ALA A 38 30.76 -37.82 22.82
CA ALA A 38 29.42 -37.34 22.44
C ALA A 38 29.08 -36.11 23.28
N ALA A 39 29.18 -34.93 22.68
CA ALA A 39 28.53 -33.75 23.21
C ALA A 39 27.15 -33.67 22.57
N THR A 40 26.17 -34.01 23.36
CA THR A 40 24.73 -33.76 23.10
C THR A 40 24.52 -32.29 22.86
N ALA A 41 24.32 -31.91 21.59
CA ALA A 41 23.82 -30.61 21.24
C ALA A 41 22.34 -30.56 21.68
N GLU A 42 22.10 -29.91 22.79
CA GLU A 42 20.76 -29.47 23.16
C GLU A 42 20.23 -28.52 22.07
N ASN A 43 19.23 -29.00 21.38
CA ASN A 43 18.38 -28.25 20.49
C ASN A 43 17.62 -27.23 21.36
N PRO A 44 17.81 -25.91 21.24
CA PRO A 44 16.95 -24.98 21.94
C PRO A 44 15.57 -25.10 21.29
N ALA A 45 14.68 -25.78 21.98
CA ALA A 45 13.26 -25.81 21.70
C ALA A 45 12.82 -24.35 21.44
N ARG A 46 12.49 -24.05 20.18
CA ARG A 46 11.65 -22.91 19.85
C ARG A 46 10.40 -23.06 20.72
N GLN A 47 10.34 -22.26 21.76
CA GLN A 47 9.08 -21.97 22.42
C GLN A 47 8.22 -21.29 21.36
N GLU A 48 7.36 -22.05 20.72
CA GLU A 48 6.18 -21.54 20.07
C GLU A 48 5.37 -20.85 21.17
N THR A 49 5.58 -19.55 21.31
CA THR A 49 4.62 -18.70 21.98
C THR A 49 3.33 -18.86 21.19
N GLN A 50 2.40 -19.63 21.73
CA GLN A 50 1.02 -19.67 21.28
C GLN A 50 0.48 -18.23 21.43
N GLU A 51 0.58 -17.45 20.37
CA GLU A 51 -0.12 -16.19 20.25
C GLU A 51 -1.60 -16.50 20.41
N LYS A 52 -2.19 -15.97 21.49
CA LYS A 52 -3.64 -15.95 21.65
C LYS A 52 -4.21 -15.35 20.38
N PRO A 53 -5.26 -15.94 19.76
CA PRO A 53 -5.88 -15.37 18.59
C PRO A 53 -6.41 -13.98 18.97
N THR A 54 -5.63 -12.97 18.63
CA THR A 54 -6.07 -11.58 18.77
C THR A 54 -7.24 -11.41 17.81
N GLY A 55 -8.41 -11.14 18.34
CA GLY A 55 -9.59 -10.87 17.53
C GLY A 55 -9.34 -9.76 16.53
N PHE A 56 -10.28 -9.57 15.60
CA PHE A 56 -10.20 -8.57 14.52
C PHE A 56 -9.68 -7.20 14.99
N PHE A 57 -10.22 -6.65 16.07
CA PHE A 57 -9.84 -5.35 16.63
C PHE A 57 -8.43 -5.36 17.23
N GLY A 58 -7.98 -6.47 17.83
CA GLY A 58 -6.65 -6.59 18.41
C GLY A 58 -5.53 -6.42 17.36
N ARG A 59 -5.69 -6.99 16.15
CA ARG A 59 -4.73 -6.81 15.06
C ARG A 59 -4.70 -5.38 14.51
N LEU A 60 -5.86 -4.73 14.41
CA LEU A 60 -5.93 -3.30 14.04
C LEU A 60 -5.18 -2.45 15.07
N LYS A 61 -5.44 -2.65 16.36
CA LYS A 61 -4.77 -1.96 17.46
C LYS A 61 -3.26 -2.19 17.45
N GLN A 62 -2.82 -3.42 17.21
CA GLN A 62 -1.40 -3.77 17.07
C GLN A 62 -0.77 -3.09 15.85
N GLY A 63 -1.44 -3.12 14.70
CA GLY A 63 -0.97 -2.47 13.48
C GLY A 63 -0.89 -0.94 13.61
N LEU A 64 -1.76 -0.31 14.40
CA LEU A 64 -1.76 1.13 14.62
C LEU A 64 -0.90 1.58 15.82
N SER A 65 -0.18 0.66 16.49
CA SER A 65 0.57 0.97 17.72
C SER A 65 1.56 2.12 17.58
N ARG A 66 2.31 2.17 16.47
CA ARG A 66 3.28 3.25 16.21
C ARG A 66 2.60 4.62 16.01
N THR A 67 1.50 4.65 15.27
CA THR A 67 0.72 5.87 15.07
C THR A 67 0.08 6.31 16.37
N ARG A 68 -0.46 5.37 17.15
CA ARG A 68 -1.03 5.64 18.48
C ARG A 68 0.01 6.25 19.41
N ASN A 69 1.19 5.64 19.52
CA ASN A 69 2.27 6.14 20.40
C ASN A 69 2.68 7.56 20.01
N ASN A 70 2.71 7.88 18.74
CA ASN A 70 3.02 9.24 18.30
C ASN A 70 1.85 10.21 18.56
N LEU A 71 0.63 9.86 18.18
CA LEU A 71 -0.52 10.77 18.24
C LEU A 71 -1.16 10.78 19.65
N ALA A 72 -1.66 9.64 20.12
CA ALA A 72 -2.46 9.60 21.36
C ALA A 72 -1.62 9.78 22.61
N ASP A 73 -0.43 9.15 22.67
CA ASP A 73 0.45 9.31 23.83
C ASP A 73 1.05 10.71 23.87
N GLY A 74 1.35 11.32 22.70
CA GLY A 74 1.75 12.72 22.60
C GLY A 74 0.68 13.66 23.14
N LEU A 75 -0.57 13.49 22.73
CA LEU A 75 -1.71 14.29 23.22
C LEU A 75 -1.98 14.06 24.72
N ASN A 76 -1.93 12.82 25.19
CA ASN A 76 -2.09 12.50 26.61
C ASN A 76 -1.00 13.16 27.46
N SER A 77 0.23 13.22 26.96
CA SER A 77 1.35 13.89 27.63
C SER A 77 1.12 15.39 27.77
N LEU A 78 0.58 16.05 26.73
CA LEU A 78 0.23 17.49 26.76
C LEU A 78 -0.88 17.77 27.76
N LEU A 79 -1.85 16.86 27.90
CA LEU A 79 -2.99 17.00 28.82
C LEU A 79 -2.65 16.62 30.26
N SER A 80 -1.58 15.88 30.48
CA SER A 80 -1.18 15.40 31.80
C SER A 80 -0.80 16.55 32.72
N GLY A 81 -1.54 16.70 33.83
CA GLY A 81 -1.31 17.76 34.86
C GLY A 81 -1.92 19.11 34.51
N LYS A 82 -2.50 19.31 33.34
CA LYS A 82 -3.23 20.55 33.00
C LYS A 82 -4.62 20.54 33.67
N ARG A 83 -4.97 21.62 34.37
CA ARG A 83 -6.29 21.80 35.00
C ARG A 83 -7.21 22.70 34.20
N GLU A 84 -6.64 23.57 33.40
CA GLU A 84 -7.38 24.52 32.57
C GLU A 84 -6.99 24.33 31.10
N ILE A 85 -7.96 24.49 30.22
CA ILE A 85 -7.78 24.46 28.79
C ILE A 85 -7.65 25.89 28.31
N ASP A 86 -6.48 26.26 27.85
CA ASP A 86 -6.12 27.59 27.38
C ASP A 86 -5.79 27.56 25.87
N PRO A 87 -5.63 28.71 25.21
CA PRO A 87 -5.24 28.78 23.82
C PRO A 87 -3.85 28.17 23.53
N GLU A 88 -2.89 28.26 24.48
CA GLU A 88 -1.54 27.71 24.36
C GLU A 88 -1.59 26.18 24.22
N LEU A 89 -2.44 25.51 25.00
CA LEU A 89 -2.67 24.08 24.88
C LEU A 89 -3.23 23.69 23.50
N LEU A 90 -4.08 24.52 22.88
CA LEU A 90 -4.57 24.26 21.53
C LEU A 90 -3.46 24.39 20.48
N GLU A 91 -2.50 25.31 20.65
CA GLU A 91 -1.30 25.44 19.81
C GLU A 91 -0.38 24.21 19.95
N ASP A 92 -0.21 23.69 21.16
CA ASP A 92 0.53 22.45 21.42
C ASP A 92 -0.14 21.25 20.73
N ILE A 93 -1.47 21.16 20.82
CA ILE A 93 -2.27 20.10 20.14
C ILE A 93 -2.13 20.24 18.63
N GLU A 94 -2.20 21.44 18.07
CA GLU A 94 -2.00 21.71 16.64
C GLU A 94 -0.64 21.16 16.18
N THR A 95 0.42 21.50 16.92
CA THR A 95 1.78 21.01 16.66
C THR A 95 1.85 19.49 16.69
N GLN A 96 1.17 18.85 17.63
CA GLN A 96 1.13 17.39 17.77
C GLN A 96 0.38 16.72 16.60
N LEU A 97 -0.76 17.28 16.16
CA LEU A 97 -1.53 16.81 15.03
C LEU A 97 -0.71 16.89 13.72
N LEU A 98 -0.02 18.02 13.52
CA LEU A 98 0.88 18.20 12.36
C LEU A 98 2.05 17.21 12.39
N SER A 99 2.64 16.96 13.56
CA SER A 99 3.75 16.01 13.72
C SER A 99 3.35 14.55 13.42
N ALA A 100 2.07 14.23 13.58
CA ALA A 100 1.48 12.94 13.24
C ALA A 100 1.04 12.84 11.77
N ASP A 101 1.39 13.81 10.92
CA ASP A 101 1.05 13.88 9.49
C ASP A 101 -0.46 14.02 9.17
N LEU A 102 -1.25 14.64 10.06
CA LEU A 102 -2.67 14.94 9.76
C LEU A 102 -2.82 15.94 8.60
N GLY A 103 -1.79 16.72 8.31
CA GLY A 103 -1.83 17.76 7.30
C GLY A 103 -2.52 19.05 7.76
N ILE A 104 -2.21 20.15 7.09
CA ILE A 104 -2.62 21.49 7.50
C ILE A 104 -4.15 21.63 7.50
N GLU A 105 -4.82 21.26 6.41
CA GLU A 105 -6.28 21.48 6.26
C GLU A 105 -7.12 20.70 7.28
N ALA A 106 -6.70 19.45 7.60
CA ALA A 106 -7.40 18.66 8.63
C ALA A 106 -7.14 19.21 10.02
N THR A 107 -5.90 19.61 10.32
CA THR A 107 -5.51 20.21 11.61
C THR A 107 -6.23 21.52 11.84
N ASP A 108 -6.23 22.46 10.88
CA ASP A 108 -6.96 23.73 10.97
C ASP A 108 -8.46 23.53 11.22
N HIS A 109 -9.06 22.55 10.56
CA HIS A 109 -10.47 22.21 10.76
C HIS A 109 -10.74 21.78 12.19
N ILE A 110 -9.93 20.86 12.73
CA ILE A 110 -10.07 20.33 14.09
C ILE A 110 -9.83 21.42 15.14
N ILE A 111 -8.73 22.17 15.02
CA ILE A 111 -8.37 23.25 15.95
C ILE A 111 -9.43 24.36 15.93
N GLY A 112 -9.95 24.70 14.74
CA GLY A 112 -11.04 25.65 14.60
C GLY A 112 -12.30 25.22 15.36
N ALA A 113 -12.70 23.95 15.24
CA ALA A 113 -13.85 23.39 15.96
C ALA A 113 -13.63 23.40 17.49
N LEU A 114 -12.45 22.97 17.95
CA LEU A 114 -12.09 22.99 19.37
C LEU A 114 -12.06 24.41 19.95
N THR A 115 -11.53 25.38 19.18
CA THR A 115 -11.51 26.81 19.56
C THR A 115 -12.92 27.36 19.78
N VAL A 116 -13.87 27.02 18.89
CA VAL A 116 -15.27 27.41 19.02
C VAL A 116 -15.88 26.81 20.29
N ARG A 117 -15.62 25.53 20.59
CA ARG A 117 -16.11 24.86 21.81
C ARG A 117 -15.48 25.45 23.08
N LEU A 118 -14.20 25.81 23.03
CA LEU A 118 -13.51 26.48 24.13
C LEU A 118 -14.17 27.84 24.46
N LYS A 119 -14.40 28.71 23.45
CA LYS A 119 -15.09 29.99 23.59
C LYS A 119 -16.49 29.86 24.19
N ARG A 120 -17.19 28.75 23.86
CA ARG A 120 -18.53 28.43 24.41
C ARG A 120 -18.48 27.80 25.80
N LYS A 121 -17.29 27.63 26.39
CA LYS A 121 -17.09 26.98 27.71
C LYS A 121 -17.61 25.52 27.73
N GLN A 122 -17.54 24.83 26.61
CA GLN A 122 -17.97 23.44 26.47
C GLN A 122 -16.85 22.44 26.83
N LEU A 123 -15.60 22.87 26.76
CA LEU A 123 -14.42 22.09 27.16
C LEU A 123 -14.10 22.40 28.61
N LYS A 124 -14.65 21.63 29.55
CA LYS A 124 -14.55 21.88 30.97
C LYS A 124 -13.29 21.30 31.62
N ASP A 125 -12.77 20.24 31.03
CA ASP A 125 -11.63 19.49 31.54
C ASP A 125 -10.90 18.79 30.37
N PRO A 126 -9.69 18.24 30.60
CA PRO A 126 -8.90 17.56 29.59
C PRO A 126 -9.63 16.39 28.96
N GLN A 127 -10.50 15.67 29.68
CA GLN A 127 -11.26 14.55 29.11
C GLN A 127 -12.29 15.04 28.08
N ALA A 128 -13.04 16.12 28.42
CA ALA A 128 -13.99 16.72 27.48
C ALA A 128 -13.31 17.24 26.20
N LEU A 129 -12.06 17.74 26.32
CA LEU A 129 -11.25 18.13 25.16
C LEU A 129 -10.87 16.91 24.31
N MET A 130 -10.39 15.82 24.94
CA MET A 130 -10.03 14.59 24.24
C MET A 130 -11.23 13.95 23.54
N ASP A 131 -12.38 13.89 24.22
CA ASP A 131 -13.62 13.36 23.64
C ASP A 131 -14.08 14.20 22.43
N SER A 132 -13.95 15.53 22.56
CA SER A 132 -14.27 16.46 21.46
C SER A 132 -13.31 16.28 20.28
N LEU A 133 -12.02 16.13 20.54
CA LEU A 133 -11.00 15.85 19.49
C LEU A 133 -11.30 14.54 18.75
N GLN A 134 -11.56 13.47 19.49
CA GLN A 134 -11.91 12.18 18.89
C GLN A 134 -13.21 12.27 18.07
N GLN A 135 -14.17 13.06 18.51
CA GLN A 135 -15.41 13.29 17.78
C GLN A 135 -15.14 14.00 16.44
N GLU A 136 -14.35 15.09 16.45
CA GLU A 136 -13.96 15.79 15.21
C GLU A 136 -13.22 14.87 14.24
N LEU A 137 -12.32 14.01 14.76
CA LEU A 137 -11.61 13.01 13.94
C LEU A 137 -12.58 12.00 13.30
N ARG A 138 -13.58 11.52 14.05
CA ARG A 138 -14.61 10.62 13.50
C ARG A 138 -15.47 11.31 12.44
N GLU A 139 -15.89 12.54 12.71
CA GLU A 139 -16.71 13.33 11.78
C GLU A 139 -15.96 13.61 10.47
N LEU A 140 -14.65 13.84 10.52
CA LEU A 140 -13.81 14.05 9.36
C LEU A 140 -13.69 12.78 8.48
N LEU A 141 -13.60 11.60 9.10
CA LEU A 141 -13.48 10.31 8.38
C LEU A 141 -14.82 9.73 7.92
N SER A 142 -15.93 10.09 8.58
CA SER A 142 -17.25 9.50 8.33
C SER A 142 -17.68 9.56 6.86
N PRO A 143 -17.51 10.66 6.11
CA PRO A 143 -17.88 10.72 4.69
C PRO A 143 -17.07 9.76 3.81
N CYS A 144 -15.88 9.36 4.26
CA CYS A 144 -14.99 8.45 3.54
C CYS A 144 -15.20 6.99 3.93
N THR A 145 -16.10 6.69 4.87
CA THR A 145 -16.45 5.34 5.29
C THR A 145 -17.54 4.78 4.38
N ALA A 146 -17.14 4.15 3.29
CA ALA A 146 -18.07 3.50 2.38
C ALA A 146 -17.49 2.16 1.91
N PRO A 147 -18.13 1.04 2.26
CA PRO A 147 -17.66 -0.29 1.86
C PRO A 147 -17.70 -0.44 0.33
N LEU A 148 -16.80 -1.28 -0.18
CA LEU A 148 -16.80 -1.65 -1.59
C LEU A 148 -18.07 -2.45 -1.89
N GLN A 149 -18.87 -1.95 -2.84
CA GLN A 149 -20.06 -2.64 -3.33
C GLN A 149 -19.80 -3.17 -4.74
N ILE A 150 -19.99 -4.47 -4.93
CA ILE A 150 -19.80 -5.13 -6.21
C ILE A 150 -21.15 -5.57 -6.74
N ASP A 151 -21.61 -4.89 -7.76
CA ASP A 151 -22.82 -5.27 -8.49
C ASP A 151 -22.45 -6.27 -9.61
N THR A 152 -22.87 -7.51 -9.44
CA THR A 152 -22.66 -8.59 -10.42
C THR A 152 -23.85 -8.76 -11.38
N SER A 153 -24.76 -7.83 -11.43
CA SER A 153 -25.86 -7.83 -12.42
C SER A 153 -25.34 -7.65 -13.84
N GLN A 154 -24.22 -6.92 -13.99
CA GLN A 154 -23.46 -6.79 -15.24
C GLN A 154 -22.06 -7.41 -15.04
N LYS A 155 -21.71 -8.38 -15.88
CA LYS A 155 -20.44 -9.11 -15.78
C LYS A 155 -19.54 -8.88 -16.98
N PRO A 156 -18.24 -8.72 -16.75
CA PRO A 156 -17.57 -8.64 -15.46
C PRO A 156 -17.71 -7.26 -14.81
N TRP A 157 -17.84 -7.21 -13.48
CA TRP A 157 -17.58 -5.99 -12.72
C TRP A 157 -16.05 -5.75 -12.72
N VAL A 158 -15.60 -4.55 -13.12
CA VAL A 158 -14.19 -4.26 -13.39
C VAL A 158 -13.61 -3.33 -12.35
N MET A 159 -12.52 -3.78 -11.71
CA MET A 159 -11.68 -2.98 -10.82
C MET A 159 -10.32 -2.71 -11.47
N LEU A 160 -9.98 -1.43 -11.63
CA LEU A 160 -8.65 -0.99 -12.04
C LEU A 160 -7.86 -0.59 -10.79
N VAL A 161 -6.74 -1.26 -10.52
CA VAL A 161 -5.89 -0.97 -9.36
C VAL A 161 -4.69 -0.14 -9.80
N VAL A 162 -4.60 1.08 -9.27
CA VAL A 162 -3.57 2.06 -9.62
C VAL A 162 -2.72 2.45 -8.40
N GLY A 163 -1.55 3.05 -8.63
CA GLY A 163 -0.64 3.49 -7.57
C GLY A 163 0.82 3.30 -7.95
N VAL A 164 1.75 3.89 -7.21
CA VAL A 164 3.18 3.80 -7.53
C VAL A 164 3.76 2.41 -7.23
N ASN A 165 4.97 2.14 -7.70
CA ASN A 165 5.63 0.86 -7.40
C ASN A 165 5.98 0.75 -5.91
N GLY A 166 5.86 -0.47 -5.37
CA GLY A 166 6.22 -0.75 -3.96
C GLY A 166 5.13 -0.43 -2.92
N VAL A 167 4.00 0.18 -3.32
CA VAL A 167 2.90 0.48 -2.38
C VAL A 167 2.06 -0.74 -2.00
N GLY A 168 2.27 -1.90 -2.63
CA GLY A 168 1.53 -3.11 -2.30
C GLY A 168 0.33 -3.41 -3.22
N LYS A 169 0.26 -2.87 -4.46
CA LYS A 169 -0.83 -3.14 -5.41
C LYS A 169 -1.06 -4.64 -5.61
N THR A 170 -0.05 -5.36 -6.10
CA THR A 170 -0.16 -6.79 -6.42
C THR A 170 -0.52 -7.64 -5.20
N THR A 171 0.02 -7.30 -4.02
CA THR A 171 -0.35 -7.94 -2.75
C THR A 171 -1.81 -7.66 -2.37
N THR A 172 -2.25 -6.41 -2.52
CA THR A 172 -3.65 -6.02 -2.28
C THR A 172 -4.60 -6.78 -3.22
N ILE A 173 -4.26 -6.88 -4.51
CA ILE A 173 -5.02 -7.66 -5.49
C ILE A 173 -5.15 -9.12 -5.05
N GLY A 174 -4.04 -9.76 -4.63
CA GLY A 174 -4.05 -11.13 -4.17
C GLY A 174 -4.96 -11.36 -2.94
N LYS A 175 -4.88 -10.45 -1.95
CA LYS A 175 -5.72 -10.49 -0.75
C LYS A 175 -7.21 -10.26 -1.08
N LEU A 176 -7.50 -9.27 -1.94
CA LEU A 176 -8.87 -9.00 -2.40
C LEU A 176 -9.45 -10.18 -3.18
N THR A 177 -8.67 -10.80 -4.05
CA THR A 177 -9.08 -11.99 -4.80
C THR A 177 -9.58 -13.08 -3.87
N GLN A 178 -8.81 -13.43 -2.84
CA GLN A 178 -9.23 -14.45 -1.89
C GLN A 178 -10.48 -14.04 -1.12
N ARG A 179 -10.57 -12.78 -0.70
CA ARG A 179 -11.75 -12.27 -0.02
C ARG A 179 -13.00 -12.41 -0.88
N LEU A 180 -12.94 -11.99 -2.15
CA LEU A 180 -14.06 -12.07 -3.09
C LEU A 180 -14.48 -13.53 -3.38
N GLN A 181 -13.51 -14.44 -3.44
CA GLN A 181 -13.81 -15.88 -3.55
C GLN A 181 -14.52 -16.41 -2.30
N ASN A 182 -14.11 -16.00 -1.10
CA ASN A 182 -14.77 -16.36 0.13
C ASN A 182 -16.22 -15.83 0.19
N GLU A 183 -16.49 -14.73 -0.53
CA GLU A 183 -17.85 -14.18 -0.75
C GLU A 183 -18.61 -14.87 -1.91
N GLY A 184 -18.04 -15.95 -2.48
CA GLY A 184 -18.65 -16.77 -3.54
C GLY A 184 -18.56 -16.17 -4.95
N LYS A 185 -17.71 -15.17 -5.19
CA LYS A 185 -17.53 -14.54 -6.50
C LYS A 185 -16.44 -15.24 -7.31
N SER A 186 -16.68 -15.42 -8.61
CA SER A 186 -15.65 -15.81 -9.57
C SER A 186 -14.79 -14.59 -9.92
N VAL A 187 -13.45 -14.75 -9.88
CA VAL A 187 -12.51 -13.66 -10.10
C VAL A 187 -11.54 -14.02 -11.23
N MET A 188 -11.17 -13.03 -12.03
CA MET A 188 -10.08 -13.10 -13.02
C MET A 188 -9.13 -11.93 -12.80
N LEU A 189 -7.83 -12.15 -13.04
CA LEU A 189 -6.79 -11.13 -12.90
C LEU A 189 -6.23 -10.75 -14.27
N ALA A 190 -5.88 -9.47 -14.44
CA ALA A 190 -5.16 -8.97 -15.62
C ALA A 190 -3.81 -8.36 -15.21
N ALA A 191 -2.73 -8.87 -15.80
CA ALA A 191 -1.36 -8.42 -15.53
C ALA A 191 -0.98 -7.23 -16.43
N GLY A 192 -1.50 -6.04 -16.09
CA GLY A 192 -1.25 -4.81 -16.86
C GLY A 192 0.08 -4.13 -16.56
N ASP A 193 0.85 -4.49 -15.50
CA ASP A 193 2.24 -4.03 -15.30
C ASP A 193 3.19 -4.82 -16.21
N THR A 194 3.04 -4.66 -17.52
CA THR A 194 3.76 -5.44 -18.54
C THR A 194 5.25 -5.13 -18.60
N PHE A 195 5.69 -4.02 -18.07
CA PHE A 195 7.10 -3.62 -18.11
C PHE A 195 7.97 -4.32 -17.08
N ARG A 196 7.36 -4.90 -16.04
CA ARG A 196 8.05 -5.55 -14.94
C ARG A 196 7.75 -7.05 -14.93
N ALA A 197 8.65 -7.84 -15.51
CA ALA A 197 8.50 -9.30 -15.54
C ALA A 197 8.19 -9.88 -14.15
N ALA A 198 8.93 -9.44 -13.12
CA ALA A 198 8.69 -9.87 -11.74
C ALA A 198 7.30 -9.49 -11.19
N ALA A 199 6.68 -8.40 -11.66
CA ALA A 199 5.32 -8.04 -11.24
C ALA A 199 4.28 -8.95 -11.89
N VAL A 200 4.46 -9.28 -13.17
CA VAL A 200 3.62 -10.25 -13.89
C VAL A 200 3.73 -11.62 -13.21
N GLU A 201 4.96 -12.11 -12.97
CA GLU A 201 5.21 -13.38 -12.27
C GLU A 201 4.58 -13.39 -10.87
N GLN A 202 4.70 -12.32 -10.11
CA GLN A 202 4.08 -12.20 -8.79
C GLN A 202 2.56 -12.30 -8.87
N LEU A 203 1.93 -11.66 -9.86
CA LEU A 203 0.48 -11.75 -10.04
C LEU A 203 0.05 -13.16 -10.45
N VAL A 204 0.83 -13.83 -11.30
CA VAL A 204 0.60 -15.24 -11.69
C VAL A 204 0.65 -16.14 -10.46
N VAL A 205 1.65 -16.00 -9.58
CA VAL A 205 1.75 -16.75 -8.32
C VAL A 205 0.52 -16.51 -7.43
N TRP A 206 0.02 -15.27 -7.36
CA TRP A 206 -1.23 -14.99 -6.64
C TRP A 206 -2.43 -15.67 -7.30
N GLY A 207 -2.48 -15.69 -8.64
CA GLY A 207 -3.51 -16.40 -9.39
C GLY A 207 -3.51 -17.91 -9.11
N GLU A 208 -2.34 -18.54 -9.14
CA GLU A 208 -2.16 -19.96 -8.82
C GLU A 208 -2.57 -20.28 -7.37
N ARG A 209 -2.11 -19.47 -6.39
CA ARG A 209 -2.46 -19.61 -4.97
C ARG A 209 -3.97 -19.55 -4.74
N ASN A 210 -4.63 -18.61 -5.40
CA ASN A 210 -6.07 -18.40 -5.31
C ASN A 210 -6.87 -19.25 -6.30
N LYS A 211 -6.22 -20.02 -7.18
CA LYS A 211 -6.85 -20.83 -8.23
C LYS A 211 -7.77 -20.01 -9.15
N VAL A 212 -7.32 -18.81 -9.53
CA VAL A 212 -8.04 -17.93 -10.46
C VAL A 212 -7.24 -17.74 -11.74
N PRO A 213 -7.89 -17.58 -12.90
CA PRO A 213 -7.20 -17.30 -14.17
C PRO A 213 -6.54 -15.93 -14.14
N VAL A 214 -5.31 -15.87 -14.69
CA VAL A 214 -4.57 -14.63 -14.91
C VAL A 214 -4.35 -14.46 -16.40
N ILE A 215 -4.74 -13.31 -16.95
CA ILE A 215 -4.44 -12.93 -18.33
C ILE A 215 -3.17 -12.10 -18.31
N SER A 216 -2.15 -12.56 -19.03
CA SER A 216 -0.87 -11.89 -19.20
C SER A 216 -0.38 -12.02 -20.63
N GLN A 217 0.50 -11.12 -21.05
CA GLN A 217 1.20 -11.18 -22.33
C GLN A 217 2.71 -11.05 -22.09
N ALA A 218 3.51 -11.13 -23.16
CA ALA A 218 4.95 -10.98 -23.08
C ALA A 218 5.34 -9.61 -22.46
N THR A 219 6.48 -9.59 -21.77
CA THR A 219 7.04 -8.36 -21.21
C THR A 219 7.19 -7.28 -22.28
N GLY A 220 6.74 -6.07 -21.98
CA GLY A 220 6.75 -4.93 -22.90
C GLY A 220 5.52 -4.83 -23.81
N SER A 221 4.56 -5.74 -23.69
CA SER A 221 3.27 -5.62 -24.39
C SER A 221 2.50 -4.38 -23.91
N ASP A 222 1.55 -3.91 -24.74
CA ASP A 222 0.70 -2.78 -24.39
C ASP A 222 -0.28 -3.15 -23.26
N SER A 223 -0.16 -2.48 -22.12
CA SER A 223 -1.00 -2.71 -20.95
C SER A 223 -2.50 -2.63 -21.25
N ALA A 224 -2.91 -1.71 -22.13
CA ALA A 224 -4.29 -1.57 -22.53
C ALA A 224 -4.80 -2.78 -23.33
N SER A 225 -3.93 -3.41 -24.12
CA SER A 225 -4.26 -4.64 -24.88
C SER A 225 -4.44 -5.83 -23.93
N VAL A 226 -3.55 -5.98 -22.93
CA VAL A 226 -3.67 -7.06 -21.92
C VAL A 226 -5.00 -6.95 -21.15
N ILE A 227 -5.36 -5.74 -20.72
CA ILE A 227 -6.59 -5.49 -19.95
C ILE A 227 -7.83 -5.66 -20.84
N TYR A 228 -7.75 -5.27 -22.10
CA TYR A 228 -8.81 -5.54 -23.09
C TYR A 228 -9.05 -7.03 -23.28
N ASP A 229 -8.00 -7.82 -23.49
CA ASP A 229 -8.11 -9.28 -23.68
C ASP A 229 -8.67 -9.95 -22.42
N ALA A 230 -8.25 -9.46 -21.24
CA ALA A 230 -8.78 -9.93 -19.97
C ALA A 230 -10.29 -9.62 -19.85
N TYR A 231 -10.72 -8.43 -20.24
CA TYR A 231 -12.13 -8.05 -20.24
C TYR A 231 -12.96 -8.94 -21.15
N GLN A 232 -12.50 -9.17 -22.39
CA GLN A 232 -13.18 -10.06 -23.33
C GLN A 232 -13.23 -11.52 -22.83
N SER A 233 -12.13 -12.00 -22.25
CA SER A 233 -12.06 -13.33 -21.65
C SER A 233 -12.99 -13.48 -20.45
N ALA A 234 -13.03 -12.49 -19.56
CA ALA A 234 -13.90 -12.49 -18.39
C ALA A 234 -15.37 -12.48 -18.80
N ARG A 235 -15.73 -11.68 -19.79
CA ARG A 235 -17.08 -11.62 -20.36
C ARG A 235 -17.50 -12.95 -20.97
N ALA A 236 -16.64 -13.55 -21.80
CA ALA A 236 -16.91 -14.83 -22.44
C ALA A 236 -17.07 -16.00 -21.45
N ARG A 237 -16.38 -15.93 -20.30
CA ARG A 237 -16.42 -16.95 -19.25
C ARG A 237 -17.42 -16.63 -18.15
N ASN A 238 -18.22 -15.56 -18.28
CA ASN A 238 -19.19 -15.10 -17.29
C ASN A 238 -18.62 -14.89 -15.87
N ILE A 239 -17.39 -14.35 -15.81
CA ILE A 239 -16.68 -14.04 -14.56
C ILE A 239 -17.39 -12.87 -13.85
N ASP A 240 -17.54 -12.96 -12.53
CA ASP A 240 -18.17 -11.90 -11.73
C ASP A 240 -17.31 -10.65 -11.64
N VAL A 241 -16.00 -10.81 -11.35
CA VAL A 241 -15.09 -9.70 -11.09
C VAL A 241 -13.79 -9.85 -11.87
N LEU A 242 -13.41 -8.79 -12.61
CA LEU A 242 -12.10 -8.63 -13.22
C LEU A 242 -11.29 -7.61 -12.42
N ILE A 243 -10.12 -7.99 -11.92
CA ILE A 243 -9.18 -7.08 -11.26
C ILE A 243 -7.96 -6.88 -12.15
N ALA A 244 -7.71 -5.64 -12.55
CA ALA A 244 -6.58 -5.28 -13.41
C ALA A 244 -5.47 -4.60 -12.59
N ASP A 245 -4.28 -5.22 -12.52
CA ASP A 245 -3.06 -4.59 -12.02
C ASP A 245 -2.50 -3.64 -13.08
N THR A 246 -1.86 -2.54 -12.66
CA THR A 246 -1.28 -1.54 -13.57
C THR A 246 0.16 -1.21 -13.20
N ALA A 247 0.91 -0.65 -14.14
CA ALA A 247 2.22 -0.07 -13.89
C ALA A 247 2.15 1.04 -12.83
N GLY A 248 3.29 1.28 -12.17
CA GLY A 248 3.39 2.31 -11.12
C GLY A 248 4.68 3.12 -11.18
N ARG A 249 5.22 3.39 -12.36
CA ARG A 249 6.52 4.07 -12.55
C ARG A 249 6.40 5.59 -12.45
N LEU A 250 6.38 6.12 -11.22
CA LEU A 250 6.20 7.57 -11.00
C LEU A 250 7.38 8.43 -11.47
N HIS A 251 8.59 7.87 -11.59
CA HIS A 251 9.73 8.62 -12.14
C HIS A 251 9.54 9.05 -13.61
N ASN A 252 8.62 8.41 -14.32
CA ASN A 252 8.15 8.84 -15.64
C ASN A 252 6.64 9.11 -15.58
N LYS A 253 6.28 10.12 -14.76
CA LYS A 253 4.90 10.45 -14.41
C LYS A 253 4.01 10.66 -15.63
N SER A 254 4.48 11.39 -16.63
CA SER A 254 3.68 11.70 -17.83
C SER A 254 3.31 10.44 -18.62
N ASN A 255 4.26 9.54 -18.81
CA ASN A 255 4.02 8.28 -19.54
C ASN A 255 3.07 7.37 -18.76
N LEU A 256 3.23 7.27 -17.42
CA LEU A 256 2.33 6.49 -16.58
C LEU A 256 0.90 7.00 -16.68
N MET A 257 0.69 8.31 -16.58
CA MET A 257 -0.64 8.91 -16.66
C MET A 257 -1.28 8.67 -18.04
N GLN A 258 -0.53 8.85 -19.13
CA GLN A 258 -1.01 8.55 -20.48
C GLN A 258 -1.37 7.07 -20.68
N GLU A 259 -0.61 6.16 -20.08
CA GLU A 259 -0.91 4.72 -20.10
C GLU A 259 -2.22 4.42 -19.38
N LEU A 260 -2.43 4.98 -18.18
CA LEU A 260 -3.66 4.80 -17.41
C LEU A 260 -4.87 5.40 -18.12
N GLU A 261 -4.76 6.60 -18.68
CA GLU A 261 -5.81 7.22 -19.51
C GLU A 261 -6.15 6.35 -20.73
N LYS A 262 -5.14 5.75 -21.36
CA LYS A 262 -5.34 4.82 -22.48
C LYS A 262 -6.13 3.60 -22.04
N ILE A 263 -5.78 2.98 -20.91
CA ILE A 263 -6.48 1.82 -20.35
C ILE A 263 -7.96 2.16 -20.12
N VAL A 264 -8.25 3.25 -19.39
CA VAL A 264 -9.61 3.70 -19.12
C VAL A 264 -10.38 3.96 -20.41
N ARG A 265 -9.77 4.63 -21.38
CA ARG A 265 -10.38 4.90 -22.69
C ARG A 265 -10.68 3.63 -23.48
N VAL A 266 -9.81 2.62 -23.43
CA VAL A 266 -10.03 1.33 -24.11
C VAL A 266 -11.16 0.55 -23.46
N LEU A 267 -11.21 0.52 -22.12
CA LEU A 267 -12.29 -0.10 -21.37
C LEU A 267 -13.65 0.57 -21.67
N LYS A 268 -13.74 1.89 -21.61
CA LYS A 268 -14.97 2.65 -21.90
C LYS A 268 -15.49 2.49 -23.33
N LYS A 269 -14.64 2.14 -24.28
CA LYS A 269 -15.08 1.77 -25.63
C LYS A 269 -15.85 0.43 -25.68
N GLN A 270 -15.63 -0.43 -24.69
CA GLN A 270 -16.35 -1.70 -24.58
C GLN A 270 -17.67 -1.53 -23.82
N ASP A 271 -17.62 -0.74 -22.76
CA ASP A 271 -18.76 -0.39 -21.92
C ASP A 271 -18.46 0.94 -21.23
N GLU A 272 -19.36 1.92 -21.33
CA GLU A 272 -19.17 3.25 -20.76
C GLU A 272 -19.11 3.25 -19.22
N SER A 273 -19.68 2.22 -18.58
CA SER A 273 -19.68 2.05 -17.11
C SER A 273 -18.37 1.55 -16.53
N VAL A 274 -17.47 0.98 -17.36
CA VAL A 274 -16.20 0.44 -16.86
C VAL A 274 -15.03 1.43 -16.96
N PRO A 275 -14.07 1.41 -16.02
CA PRO A 275 -14.03 0.58 -14.82
C PRO A 275 -15.07 1.02 -13.79
N HIS A 276 -15.69 0.06 -13.09
CA HIS A 276 -16.68 0.32 -12.03
C HIS A 276 -16.00 0.83 -10.75
N GLU A 277 -14.78 0.39 -10.50
CA GLU A 277 -13.93 0.90 -9.44
C GLU A 277 -12.55 1.23 -9.99
N THR A 278 -12.06 2.44 -9.75
CA THR A 278 -10.65 2.82 -9.92
C THR A 278 -10.07 3.01 -8.53
N MET A 279 -9.40 1.98 -8.04
CA MET A 279 -8.87 1.92 -6.68
C MET A 279 -7.41 2.35 -6.64
N LEU A 280 -7.12 3.43 -5.93
CA LEU A 280 -5.76 3.86 -5.66
C LEU A 280 -5.20 3.12 -4.43
N VAL A 281 -4.04 2.50 -4.56
CA VAL A 281 -3.30 1.92 -3.43
C VAL A 281 -2.18 2.88 -3.05
N LEU A 282 -2.14 3.28 -1.78
CA LEU A 282 -1.16 4.19 -1.19
C LEU A 282 -0.41 3.53 -0.03
N ASP A 283 0.85 3.87 0.10
CA ASP A 283 1.71 3.47 1.22
C ASP A 283 1.64 4.54 2.32
N ALA A 284 1.09 4.19 3.48
CA ALA A 284 0.94 5.10 4.61
C ALA A 284 2.28 5.59 5.18
N THR A 285 3.37 4.87 4.96
CA THR A 285 4.70 5.29 5.44
C THR A 285 5.24 6.53 4.73
N THR A 286 4.68 6.87 3.57
CA THR A 286 5.11 8.03 2.78
C THR A 286 4.54 9.37 3.25
N GLY A 287 3.61 9.36 4.21
CA GLY A 287 3.03 10.57 4.80
C GLY A 287 2.41 11.50 3.74
N GLN A 288 2.68 12.81 3.82
CA GLN A 288 2.14 13.83 2.91
C GLN A 288 2.47 13.59 1.42
N ASN A 289 3.52 12.82 1.10
CA ASN A 289 3.81 12.46 -0.29
C ASN A 289 2.69 11.59 -0.90
N ALA A 290 2.02 10.77 -0.11
CA ALA A 290 0.87 9.98 -0.58
C ALA A 290 -0.27 10.87 -1.06
N LEU A 291 -0.51 12.00 -0.40
CA LEU A 291 -1.53 12.96 -0.77
C LEU A 291 -1.25 13.58 -2.16
N SER A 292 0.01 13.99 -2.39
CA SER A 292 0.45 14.48 -3.71
C SER A 292 0.28 13.43 -4.83
N GLN A 293 0.55 12.16 -4.53
CA GLN A 293 0.28 11.06 -5.46
C GLN A 293 -1.22 10.94 -5.73
N ALA A 294 -2.03 10.92 -4.69
CA ALA A 294 -3.48 10.76 -4.79
C ALA A 294 -4.12 11.85 -5.66
N ARG A 295 -3.74 13.12 -5.49
CA ARG A 295 -4.16 14.21 -6.38
C ARG A 295 -3.83 13.90 -7.84
N SER A 296 -2.58 13.52 -8.10
CA SER A 296 -2.11 13.24 -9.47
C SER A 296 -2.86 12.11 -10.16
N PHE A 297 -3.14 11.03 -9.43
CA PHE A 297 -3.93 9.91 -9.95
C PHE A 297 -5.41 10.30 -10.13
N ASN A 298 -5.99 11.07 -9.20
CA ASN A 298 -7.39 11.51 -9.29
C ASN A 298 -7.64 12.44 -10.48
N ASP A 299 -6.69 13.34 -10.76
CA ASP A 299 -6.75 14.21 -11.92
C ASP A 299 -6.74 13.42 -13.24
N CYS A 300 -5.98 12.32 -13.28
CA CYS A 300 -5.79 11.50 -14.46
C CYS A 300 -6.96 10.53 -14.72
N VAL A 301 -7.34 9.70 -13.74
CA VAL A 301 -8.24 8.56 -14.00
C VAL A 301 -9.54 8.55 -13.20
N LYS A 302 -9.83 9.60 -12.46
CA LYS A 302 -11.04 9.72 -11.61
C LYS A 302 -11.18 8.54 -10.65
N LEU A 303 -10.53 8.65 -9.52
CA LEU A 303 -10.56 7.62 -8.48
C LEU A 303 -11.96 7.46 -7.90
N SER A 304 -12.33 6.25 -7.54
CA SER A 304 -13.59 5.93 -6.85
C SER A 304 -13.37 5.37 -5.45
N GLY A 305 -12.15 4.96 -5.13
CA GLY A 305 -11.80 4.43 -3.82
C GLY A 305 -10.30 4.41 -3.57
N ILE A 306 -9.94 4.34 -2.29
CA ILE A 306 -8.56 4.33 -1.81
C ILE A 306 -8.36 3.11 -0.92
N THR A 307 -7.19 2.49 -1.04
CA THR A 307 -6.67 1.49 -0.11
C THR A 307 -5.36 1.99 0.47
N LEU A 308 -5.27 2.03 1.80
CA LEU A 308 -4.07 2.43 2.53
C LEU A 308 -3.34 1.19 3.04
N THR A 309 -2.07 1.04 2.73
CA THR A 309 -1.24 -0.09 3.12
C THR A 309 -0.15 0.32 4.11
N LYS A 310 0.45 -0.66 4.77
CA LYS A 310 1.61 -0.51 5.66
C LYS A 310 1.38 0.43 6.85
N LEU A 311 0.15 0.49 7.36
CA LEU A 311 -0.15 1.28 8.55
C LEU A 311 0.59 0.78 9.80
N ASP A 312 0.93 -0.51 9.84
CA ASP A 312 1.74 -1.14 10.89
C ASP A 312 3.22 -0.69 10.90
N GLY A 313 3.69 -0.18 9.78
CA GLY A 313 5.06 0.30 9.61
C GLY A 313 5.31 1.76 9.99
N THR A 314 4.26 2.55 10.33
CA THR A 314 4.39 4.01 10.39
C THR A 314 3.87 4.65 11.68
N ALA A 315 4.56 5.72 12.10
CA ALA A 315 4.06 6.69 13.08
C ALA A 315 3.24 7.82 12.41
N LYS A 316 3.12 7.82 11.08
CA LYS A 316 2.50 8.87 10.25
C LYS A 316 1.09 8.51 9.80
N GLY A 317 0.39 7.66 10.53
CA GLY A 317 -0.97 7.23 10.20
C GLY A 317 -2.01 8.35 10.17
N GLY A 318 -1.67 9.53 10.70
CA GLY A 318 -2.49 10.74 10.58
C GLY A 318 -2.75 11.18 9.13
N MET A 319 -1.94 10.73 8.17
CA MET A 319 -2.18 10.98 6.75
C MET A 319 -3.56 10.49 6.26
N VAL A 320 -4.19 9.54 6.95
CA VAL A 320 -5.56 9.07 6.67
C VAL A 320 -6.55 10.23 6.74
N PHE A 321 -6.40 11.09 7.76
CA PHE A 321 -7.22 12.29 7.95
C PHE A 321 -6.96 13.34 6.88
N ALA A 322 -5.68 13.54 6.49
CA ALA A 322 -5.33 14.45 5.40
C ALA A 322 -5.98 14.03 4.07
N ILE A 323 -5.89 12.74 3.72
CA ILE A 323 -6.52 12.18 2.51
C ILE A 323 -8.03 12.33 2.57
N ALA A 324 -8.67 11.99 3.70
CA ALA A 324 -10.11 12.10 3.87
C ALA A 324 -10.58 13.55 3.72
N LYS A 325 -9.90 14.49 4.36
CA LYS A 325 -10.25 15.91 4.31
C LYS A 325 -10.17 16.49 2.92
N GLU A 326 -9.11 16.15 2.20
CA GLU A 326 -8.81 16.78 0.91
C GLU A 326 -9.53 16.12 -0.27
N LEU A 327 -9.51 14.79 -0.34
CA LEU A 327 -10.05 14.09 -1.51
C LEU A 327 -11.51 13.73 -1.36
N GLN A 328 -12.01 13.54 -0.15
CA GLN A 328 -13.38 13.11 0.15
C GLN A 328 -13.78 11.83 -0.62
N LEU A 329 -12.81 10.98 -0.93
CA LEU A 329 -13.01 9.71 -1.60
C LEU A 329 -13.17 8.58 -0.57
N PRO A 330 -13.97 7.55 -0.87
CA PRO A 330 -14.09 6.38 -0.01
C PRO A 330 -12.75 5.71 0.25
N ILE A 331 -12.42 5.50 1.51
CA ILE A 331 -11.35 4.59 1.92
C ILE A 331 -11.98 3.21 2.00
N ARG A 332 -11.65 2.34 1.04
CA ARG A 332 -12.24 1.00 0.95
C ARG A 332 -11.62 0.03 1.91
N PHE A 333 -10.28 0.05 1.97
CA PHE A 333 -9.50 -0.89 2.76
C PHE A 333 -8.31 -0.24 3.43
N ILE A 334 -7.91 -0.82 4.55
CA ILE A 334 -6.64 -0.54 5.25
C ILE A 334 -5.85 -1.82 5.42
N GLY A 335 -4.52 -1.75 5.21
CA GLY A 335 -3.56 -2.82 5.41
C GLY A 335 -2.74 -2.56 6.66
N VAL A 336 -2.82 -3.49 7.62
CA VAL A 336 -2.18 -3.40 8.94
C VAL A 336 -1.18 -4.54 9.18
N GLY A 337 -0.70 -5.17 8.09
CA GLY A 337 0.25 -6.26 8.13
C GLY A 337 0.28 -7.08 6.84
N GLU A 338 1.05 -8.18 6.86
CA GLU A 338 1.31 -9.00 5.66
C GLU A 338 0.31 -10.14 5.43
N GLN A 339 -0.39 -10.59 6.47
CA GLN A 339 -1.32 -11.72 6.37
C GLN A 339 -2.57 -11.33 5.57
N LEU A 340 -3.30 -12.33 5.10
CA LEU A 340 -4.53 -12.12 4.32
C LEU A 340 -5.55 -11.29 5.08
N ASP A 341 -5.76 -11.63 6.32
CA ASP A 341 -6.70 -10.96 7.22
C ASP A 341 -6.28 -9.55 7.65
N ASP A 342 -5.07 -9.12 7.28
CA ASP A 342 -4.57 -7.79 7.59
C ASP A 342 -5.00 -6.74 6.57
N LEU A 343 -5.65 -7.13 5.47
CA LEU A 343 -6.36 -6.22 4.58
C LEU A 343 -7.84 -6.14 5.00
N ARG A 344 -8.28 -4.99 5.49
CA ARG A 344 -9.59 -4.81 6.11
C ARG A 344 -10.41 -3.73 5.49
N PRO A 345 -11.74 -3.87 5.45
CA PRO A 345 -12.60 -2.73 5.19
C PRO A 345 -12.31 -1.62 6.19
N PHE A 346 -12.36 -0.39 5.71
CA PHE A 346 -12.19 0.77 6.56
C PHE A 346 -13.49 1.09 7.31
N ASP A 347 -13.36 1.32 8.61
CA ASP A 347 -14.41 1.90 9.45
C ASP A 347 -13.82 3.04 10.30
N ALA A 348 -14.41 4.22 10.21
CA ALA A 348 -13.91 5.43 10.90
C ALA A 348 -13.97 5.29 12.42
N ASN A 349 -15.02 4.67 12.96
CA ASN A 349 -15.17 4.52 14.41
C ASN A 349 -14.14 3.53 14.96
N GLU A 350 -14.00 2.36 14.33
CA GLU A 350 -12.99 1.36 14.70
C GLU A 350 -11.58 1.94 14.60
N PHE A 351 -11.29 2.69 13.52
CA PHE A 351 -9.98 3.30 13.30
C PHE A 351 -9.63 4.32 14.41
N VAL A 352 -10.51 5.27 14.68
CA VAL A 352 -10.28 6.28 15.74
C VAL A 352 -10.23 5.62 17.11
N THR A 353 -11.10 4.64 17.39
CA THR A 353 -11.06 3.90 18.66
C THR A 353 -9.72 3.18 18.83
N ALA A 354 -9.22 2.50 17.79
CA ALA A 354 -7.93 1.81 17.85
C ALA A 354 -6.72 2.75 18.04
N LEU A 355 -6.83 4.03 17.61
CA LEU A 355 -5.79 5.03 17.80
C LEU A 355 -5.75 5.56 19.25
N PHE A 356 -6.89 5.64 19.93
CA PHE A 356 -6.98 6.27 21.26
C PHE A 356 -7.23 5.28 22.41
N ASP A 357 -7.51 4.01 22.09
CA ASP A 357 -7.66 2.98 23.12
C ASP A 357 -6.30 2.70 23.78
N PRO A 358 -6.12 3.05 25.09
CA PRO A 358 -4.90 2.70 25.81
C PRO A 358 -4.79 1.17 25.80
N GLY A 359 -3.70 0.63 25.27
CA GLY A 359 -3.44 -0.82 25.30
C GLY A 359 -3.58 -1.38 26.72
N ASP A 360 -4.05 -2.61 26.83
CA ASP A 360 -4.00 -3.38 28.08
C ASP A 360 -2.56 -3.58 28.51
#